data_131ce5a6e6e1b393e32685c27c9d7866
#
_entry.id   131ce5a6e6e1b393e32685c27c9d7866
#
_cell.length_a   1.000
_cell.length_b   1.000
_cell.length_c   1.000
_cell.angle_alpha   90.00
_cell.angle_beta   90.00
_cell.angle_gamma   90.00
#
_symmetry.space_group_name_H-M   'P 1'
#
loop_
_entity.id
_entity.type
_entity.pdbx_description
1 polymer ?
#
loop_
_entity_poly.entity_id
_entity_poly.type
_entity_poly.pdbx_seq_one_letter_code
_entity_poly.pdbx_strand_id
1 'polypeptide(L)'
;MDKNTKKLSRVAVLLGLVIVSVGIAGLILWKARGPESSSAAEQKNPSVGKTPPAPAEKVLRSSLAGSWYLADANALTKQIDGFFQKADVKPKPNVIALILPHAGYQYSGQTAAFGLKTIDKKYKRIVVIGPSHRAPMEDMLSVPRVTHYQTPLGTVPLDVEFIDELLKFPMFQNLPYAHQSEHSVQIELPLLQHCQKDFKFVPIVAGHCLLPTVKKAAAILASLIDNETLVVASSDFVHYGPNYGYVPFTENIPAQIRKLDMGAYEHIAGRDAEGLLEYRSRTGATICGCVPVAVLLAMLDKNAEAHLVKYATSGELTGSFTNSVSYLSVVFTGAWQNTPVVKPQQNKAKLTEEEKKQLLTLARKTITSYLQDQRVPEPAEMGVTITTGMESPRAAFVTLKKNSHLRGCIGDIFPQRPLYRSVITNALNAAVNDRRFMPVTKDELGGLTIEISALTPPEPVDSYEKIRIGTDGVVLRKDGRSAVFLPQVAPEQGWDLNQTLTHLSQKAGLPPDAWKQGASFLVFQADVFGENEK
;
A
#
# COMPACT_ATOMS: atom_id res chain seq x y z
N MET A 1 -40.89 33.95 24.90
CA MET A 1 -39.68 33.98 25.70
C MET A 1 -39.46 32.53 26.12
N ASP A 2 -38.55 31.77 25.60
CA ASP A 2 -37.14 31.92 25.53
C ASP A 2 -36.53 31.05 24.41
N LYS A 3 -35.36 31.45 23.93
CA LYS A 3 -34.62 30.91 22.80
C LYS A 3 -33.77 29.73 23.24
N ASN A 4 -33.83 28.60 22.54
CA ASN A 4 -32.80 27.61 22.62
C ASN A 4 -32.36 27.17 21.22
N THR A 5 -31.22 27.70 20.80
CA THR A 5 -30.50 27.42 19.59
C THR A 5 -29.82 26.04 19.69
N LYS A 6 -30.24 25.08 18.88
CA LYS A 6 -29.52 23.83 18.67
C LYS A 6 -28.33 24.08 17.73
N LYS A 7 -27.11 23.95 18.25
CA LYS A 7 -25.88 23.84 17.47
C LYS A 7 -25.83 22.47 16.83
N LEU A 8 -25.93 22.42 15.49
CA LEU A 8 -25.55 21.27 14.69
C LEU A 8 -24.03 21.22 14.59
N SER A 9 -23.44 20.15 15.08
CA SER A 9 -22.03 19.84 14.87
C SER A 9 -21.84 19.32 13.44
N ARG A 10 -21.08 20.07 12.64
CA ARG A 10 -20.60 19.65 11.33
C ARG A 10 -19.40 18.73 11.51
N VAL A 11 -19.55 17.48 11.14
CA VAL A 11 -18.41 16.57 10.93
C VAL A 11 -17.81 16.92 9.57
N ALA A 12 -16.65 17.56 9.59
CA ALA A 12 -15.85 17.82 8.40
C ALA A 12 -15.01 16.59 8.09
N VAL A 13 -15.31 15.91 6.97
CA VAL A 13 -14.43 14.91 6.36
C VAL A 13 -13.35 15.68 5.60
N LEU A 14 -12.14 15.73 6.15
CA LEU A 14 -10.96 16.28 5.49
C LEU A 14 -10.40 15.26 4.49
N LEU A 15 -10.70 15.44 3.20
CA LEU A 15 -9.94 14.84 2.09
C LEU A 15 -8.71 15.74 1.84
N GLY A 16 -7.52 15.21 2.14
CA GLY A 16 -6.25 15.88 1.89
C GLY A 16 -5.92 15.96 0.40
N LEU A 17 -5.89 17.18 -0.12
CA LEU A 17 -5.36 17.52 -1.45
C LEU A 17 -3.92 17.97 -1.28
N VAL A 18 -3.01 17.29 -1.96
CA VAL A 18 -1.62 17.74 -2.13
C VAL A 18 -1.58 18.86 -3.16
N ILE A 19 -1.41 20.09 -2.70
CA ILE A 19 -1.03 21.24 -3.51
C ILE A 19 0.48 21.33 -3.47
N VAL A 20 1.14 21.17 -4.63
CA VAL A 20 2.55 21.47 -4.80
C VAL A 20 2.68 22.99 -5.01
N SER A 21 3.14 23.71 -3.99
CA SER A 21 3.54 25.10 -4.10
C SER A 21 4.99 25.20 -4.56
N VAL A 22 5.19 25.98 -5.63
CA VAL A 22 6.47 26.35 -6.21
C VAL A 22 7.10 27.44 -5.35
N GLY A 23 8.30 27.21 -4.83
CA GLY A 23 9.16 28.22 -4.24
C GLY A 23 10.20 28.70 -5.25
N ILE A 24 10.17 30.00 -5.56
CA ILE A 24 11.16 30.73 -6.36
C ILE A 24 12.21 31.28 -5.40
N ALA A 25 13.49 31.12 -5.69
CA ALA A 25 14.55 32.10 -5.75
C ALA A 25 15.95 31.52 -5.48
N GLY A 26 16.90 31.91 -6.29
CA GLY A 26 18.32 31.69 -6.04
C GLY A 26 19.18 31.73 -7.29
N LEU A 27 19.22 32.91 -7.98
CA LEU A 27 20.29 33.21 -8.96
C LEU A 27 21.63 33.37 -8.25
N ILE A 28 22.64 32.60 -8.61
CA ILE A 28 24.03 32.95 -8.42
C ILE A 28 24.79 32.66 -9.72
N LEU A 29 25.38 33.74 -10.22
CA LEU A 29 26.28 33.84 -11.38
C LEU A 29 27.57 33.03 -11.17
N TRP A 30 28.00 32.26 -12.15
CA TRP A 30 29.41 31.90 -12.29
C TRP A 30 29.90 32.09 -13.71
N LYS A 31 31.06 32.78 -13.75
CA LYS A 31 31.79 33.24 -14.92
C LYS A 31 32.45 32.11 -15.70
N ALA A 32 32.40 32.27 -17.00
CA ALA A 32 33.12 31.49 -17.99
C ALA A 32 34.64 31.59 -17.87
N ARG A 33 35.37 30.50 -18.10
CA ARG A 33 36.74 30.48 -18.64
C ARG A 33 36.79 29.49 -19.81
N GLY A 34 37.32 29.97 -20.90
CA GLY A 34 37.43 29.27 -22.16
C GLY A 34 38.63 28.30 -22.24
N PRO A 35 38.87 27.69 -23.40
CA PRO A 35 39.56 26.41 -23.52
C PRO A 35 41.06 26.55 -23.81
N GLU A 36 41.85 25.58 -23.33
CA GLU A 36 43.20 25.33 -23.87
C GLU A 36 43.29 23.92 -24.46
N SER A 37 43.88 23.89 -25.64
CA SER A 37 44.16 22.76 -26.52
C SER A 37 45.49 22.08 -26.19
N SER A 38 45.59 20.76 -26.36
CA SER A 38 46.63 20.03 -27.12
C SER A 38 46.59 18.54 -26.83
N SER A 39 46.37 17.77 -27.83
CA SER A 39 47.23 16.84 -28.63
C SER A 39 47.85 15.66 -27.85
N ALA A 40 47.56 14.50 -28.28
CA ALA A 40 48.38 13.42 -28.76
C ALA A 40 47.72 12.04 -28.56
N ALA A 41 47.70 11.30 -29.63
CA ALA A 41 47.19 9.94 -29.71
C ALA A 41 48.13 8.92 -29.03
N GLU A 42 47.54 8.01 -28.26
CA GLU A 42 48.16 6.69 -28.03
C GLU A 42 47.08 5.60 -28.09
N GLN A 43 47.24 4.73 -29.10
CA GLN A 43 46.52 3.49 -29.23
C GLN A 43 46.96 2.54 -28.13
N LYS A 44 45.99 2.00 -27.34
CA LYS A 44 46.20 0.82 -26.51
C LYS A 44 45.03 -0.16 -26.65
N ASN A 45 45.40 -1.42 -26.78
CA ASN A 45 44.66 -2.64 -26.99
C ASN A 45 43.40 -2.86 -26.12
N PRO A 46 42.49 -3.75 -26.54
CA PRO A 46 41.22 -3.99 -25.85
C PRO A 46 41.44 -4.71 -24.52
N SER A 47 41.11 -4.08 -23.42
CA SER A 47 41.10 -4.68 -22.09
C SER A 47 39.76 -5.33 -21.83
N VAL A 48 39.83 -6.60 -21.49
CA VAL A 48 38.94 -7.44 -20.64
C VAL A 48 37.73 -6.73 -20.09
N GLY A 49 36.56 -7.34 -20.31
CA GLY A 49 35.26 -6.87 -19.93
C GLY A 49 35.18 -6.36 -18.47
N LYS A 50 34.90 -5.10 -18.33
CA LYS A 50 34.44 -4.54 -17.04
C LYS A 50 33.00 -4.95 -16.83
N THR A 51 32.76 -5.77 -15.82
CA THR A 51 31.44 -5.98 -15.25
C THR A 51 30.77 -4.62 -15.05
N PRO A 52 29.49 -4.43 -15.43
CA PRO A 52 28.79 -3.16 -15.18
C PRO A 52 28.87 -2.82 -13.68
N PRO A 53 29.07 -1.55 -13.31
CA PRO A 53 29.07 -1.16 -11.91
C PRO A 53 27.73 -1.57 -11.28
N ALA A 54 27.79 -2.18 -10.10
CA ALA A 54 26.61 -2.55 -9.33
C ALA A 54 25.67 -1.31 -9.19
N PRO A 55 24.37 -1.49 -9.31
CA PRO A 55 23.43 -0.37 -9.17
C PRO A 55 23.63 0.32 -7.83
N ALA A 56 23.61 1.65 -7.83
CA ALA A 56 23.82 2.46 -6.62
C ALA A 56 22.87 2.02 -5.49
N GLU A 57 23.41 1.82 -4.30
CA GLU A 57 22.64 1.41 -3.13
C GLU A 57 21.58 2.47 -2.80
N LYS A 58 20.32 2.03 -2.77
CA LYS A 58 19.18 2.83 -2.27
C LYS A 58 18.84 2.34 -0.87
N VAL A 59 19.12 3.17 0.14
CA VAL A 59 18.97 2.80 1.56
C VAL A 59 17.76 3.50 2.17
N LEU A 60 16.83 2.71 2.72
CA LEU A 60 15.76 3.21 3.59
C LEU A 60 16.29 3.25 5.03
N ARG A 61 16.25 4.42 5.66
CA ARG A 61 16.75 4.61 7.02
C ARG A 61 15.60 4.59 8.02
N SER A 62 15.83 3.93 9.16
CA SER A 62 14.85 3.97 10.25
C SER A 62 14.67 5.39 10.79
N SER A 63 13.42 5.77 10.97
CA SER A 63 13.02 7.04 11.60
C SER A 63 12.75 6.91 13.10
N LEU A 64 12.89 5.72 13.69
CA LEU A 64 12.52 5.39 15.07
C LEU A 64 13.65 5.52 16.08
N ALA A 65 14.90 5.57 15.59
CA ALA A 65 16.09 5.66 16.44
C ALA A 65 16.07 6.92 17.32
N GLY A 66 16.28 6.75 18.63
CA GLY A 66 16.24 7.82 19.62
C GLY A 66 14.85 8.17 20.16
N SER A 67 13.77 7.60 19.59
CA SER A 67 12.41 7.85 20.08
C SER A 67 11.67 6.56 20.47
N TRP A 68 11.65 5.55 19.64
CA TRP A 68 10.97 4.26 19.89
C TRP A 68 11.92 3.20 20.44
N TYR A 69 13.20 3.29 20.10
CA TYR A 69 14.31 2.53 20.65
C TYR A 69 15.57 3.40 20.66
N LEU A 70 16.60 2.96 21.37
CA LEU A 70 17.83 3.72 21.55
C LEU A 70 18.60 3.93 20.23
N ALA A 71 19.14 5.15 20.03
CA ALA A 71 19.89 5.48 18.82
C ALA A 71 21.33 4.95 18.83
N ASP A 72 21.95 4.82 20.01
CA ASP A 72 23.28 4.26 20.14
C ASP A 72 23.25 2.75 19.99
N ALA A 73 24.07 2.20 19.09
CA ALA A 73 24.10 0.78 18.77
C ALA A 73 24.43 -0.12 19.97
N ASN A 74 25.37 0.30 20.80
CA ASN A 74 25.80 -0.50 21.95
C ASN A 74 24.73 -0.49 23.06
N ALA A 75 24.11 0.67 23.30
CA ALA A 75 23.03 0.79 24.25
C ALA A 75 21.80 0.01 23.80
N LEU A 76 21.46 0.07 22.50
CA LEU A 76 20.36 -0.69 21.90
C LEU A 76 20.62 -2.20 22.01
N THR A 77 21.83 -2.67 21.69
CA THR A 77 22.20 -4.08 21.85
C THR A 77 22.02 -4.53 23.29
N LYS A 78 22.53 -3.78 24.29
CA LYS A 78 22.34 -4.09 25.70
C LYS A 78 20.88 -4.13 26.14
N GLN A 79 20.06 -3.22 25.61
CA GLN A 79 18.62 -3.20 25.87
C GLN A 79 17.96 -4.48 25.36
N ILE A 80 18.27 -4.88 24.13
CA ILE A 80 17.73 -6.11 23.52
C ILE A 80 18.25 -7.34 24.25
N ASP A 81 19.56 -7.42 24.57
CA ASP A 81 20.12 -8.50 25.40
C ASP A 81 19.33 -8.67 26.69
N GLY A 82 19.02 -7.58 27.38
CA GLY A 82 18.22 -7.60 28.60
C GLY A 82 16.81 -8.17 28.39
N PHE A 83 16.18 -7.92 27.25
CA PHE A 83 14.88 -8.52 26.90
C PHE A 83 15.00 -10.02 26.68
N PHE A 84 15.99 -10.46 25.91
CA PHE A 84 16.22 -11.89 25.64
C PHE A 84 16.62 -12.67 26.90
N GLN A 85 17.41 -12.09 27.83
CA GLN A 85 17.76 -12.69 29.09
C GLN A 85 16.53 -12.92 29.98
N LYS A 86 15.62 -11.95 30.06
CA LYS A 86 14.38 -12.01 30.85
C LYS A 86 13.28 -12.86 30.21
N ALA A 87 13.39 -13.19 28.95
CA ALA A 87 12.41 -14.05 28.28
C ALA A 87 12.65 -15.51 28.71
N ASP A 88 11.87 -15.98 29.69
CA ASP A 88 11.90 -17.38 30.14
C ASP A 88 10.99 -18.23 29.24
N VAL A 89 11.55 -18.65 28.12
CA VAL A 89 10.89 -19.49 27.12
C VAL A 89 11.93 -20.37 26.42
N LYS A 90 11.52 -21.60 26.08
CA LYS A 90 12.36 -22.55 25.34
C LYS A 90 12.18 -22.40 23.85
N PRO A 91 13.22 -22.65 23.03
CA PRO A 91 13.09 -22.78 21.60
C PRO A 91 12.02 -23.82 21.23
N LYS A 92 11.34 -23.57 20.10
CA LYS A 92 10.32 -24.47 19.52
C LYS A 92 10.81 -24.95 18.16
N PRO A 93 10.64 -26.24 17.84
CA PRO A 93 11.01 -26.74 16.53
C PRO A 93 10.06 -26.19 15.45
N ASN A 94 10.62 -25.97 14.26
CA ASN A 94 9.85 -25.61 13.08
C ASN A 94 8.98 -24.34 13.24
N VAL A 95 9.49 -23.32 13.88
CA VAL A 95 8.83 -22.00 13.87
C VAL A 95 8.79 -21.51 12.43
N ILE A 96 7.62 -21.15 11.91
CA ILE A 96 7.45 -20.62 10.55
C ILE A 96 6.96 -19.17 10.55
N ALA A 97 6.20 -18.78 11.59
CA ALA A 97 5.67 -17.42 11.66
C ALA A 97 5.50 -16.93 13.10
N LEU A 98 5.41 -15.61 13.25
CA LEU A 98 5.20 -14.92 14.51
C LEU A 98 4.14 -13.83 14.36
N ILE A 99 3.42 -13.53 15.46
CA ILE A 99 2.76 -12.24 15.66
C ILE A 99 3.57 -11.54 16.76
N LEU A 100 4.04 -10.32 16.48
CA LEU A 100 4.84 -9.52 17.42
C LEU A 100 4.24 -8.12 17.58
N PRO A 101 4.31 -7.52 18.77
CA PRO A 101 3.83 -6.18 19.03
C PRO A 101 4.83 -5.10 18.60
N HIS A 102 4.34 -3.93 18.18
CA HIS A 102 5.14 -2.86 17.58
C HIS A 102 5.12 -1.51 18.30
N ALA A 103 4.76 -1.48 19.57
CA ALA A 103 4.97 -0.28 20.40
C ALA A 103 6.47 -0.01 20.65
N GLY A 104 6.80 1.16 21.21
CA GLY A 104 8.17 1.45 21.59
C GLY A 104 8.76 0.39 22.52
N TYR A 105 10.05 0.12 22.41
CA TYR A 105 10.73 -1.00 23.11
C TYR A 105 10.53 -1.00 24.62
N GLN A 106 10.36 0.16 25.25
CA GLN A 106 10.06 0.25 26.68
C GLN A 106 8.72 -0.41 27.06
N TYR A 107 7.79 -0.55 26.11
CA TYR A 107 6.46 -1.14 26.34
C TYR A 107 6.37 -2.57 25.81
N SER A 108 6.76 -2.79 24.56
CA SER A 108 6.52 -4.06 23.88
C SER A 108 7.76 -4.90 23.59
N GLY A 109 8.97 -4.33 23.69
CA GLY A 109 10.22 -5.04 23.36
C GLY A 109 10.43 -6.33 24.15
N GLN A 110 10.06 -6.35 25.44
CA GLN A 110 10.11 -7.56 26.25
C GLN A 110 9.16 -8.63 25.72
N THR A 111 7.93 -8.26 25.34
CA THR A 111 6.93 -9.19 24.80
C THR A 111 7.38 -9.76 23.45
N ALA A 112 7.92 -8.92 22.56
CA ALA A 112 8.47 -9.37 21.27
C ALA A 112 9.63 -10.37 21.45
N ALA A 113 10.52 -10.12 22.42
CA ALA A 113 11.65 -11.01 22.71
C ALA A 113 11.22 -12.43 23.12
N PHE A 114 10.07 -12.61 23.77
CA PHE A 114 9.53 -13.96 24.08
C PHE A 114 9.27 -14.76 22.79
N GLY A 115 8.64 -14.15 21.79
CA GLY A 115 8.40 -14.82 20.50
C GLY A 115 9.70 -15.13 19.76
N LEU A 116 10.57 -14.13 19.64
CA LEU A 116 11.81 -14.26 18.89
C LEU A 116 12.78 -15.28 19.52
N LYS A 117 12.80 -15.40 20.86
CA LYS A 117 13.65 -16.38 21.56
C LYS A 117 13.20 -17.83 21.35
N THR A 118 11.97 -18.06 20.85
CA THR A 118 11.51 -19.41 20.50
C THR A 118 12.12 -19.94 19.20
N ILE A 119 12.71 -19.09 18.38
CA ILE A 119 13.29 -19.49 17.10
C ILE A 119 14.55 -20.35 17.34
N ASP A 120 14.56 -21.54 16.76
CA ASP A 120 15.64 -22.53 16.91
C ASP A 120 16.56 -22.63 15.68
N LYS A 121 16.24 -21.94 14.58
CA LYS A 121 17.00 -22.00 13.33
C LYS A 121 17.27 -20.62 12.72
N LYS A 122 18.10 -20.58 11.69
CA LYS A 122 18.35 -19.39 10.87
C LYS A 122 17.46 -19.40 9.62
N TYR A 123 17.05 -18.21 9.21
CA TYR A 123 16.25 -18.02 8.00
C TYR A 123 17.04 -17.21 6.98
N LYS A 124 16.88 -17.53 5.69
CA LYS A 124 17.48 -16.77 4.59
C LYS A 124 16.65 -15.53 4.25
N ARG A 125 15.35 -15.59 4.52
CA ARG A 125 14.40 -14.48 4.27
C ARG A 125 13.52 -14.25 5.48
N ILE A 126 13.30 -12.97 5.79
CA ILE A 126 12.32 -12.56 6.80
C ILE A 126 11.35 -11.57 6.17
N VAL A 127 10.08 -11.94 6.15
CA VAL A 127 8.97 -11.10 5.69
C VAL A 127 8.30 -10.50 6.91
N VAL A 128 8.21 -9.18 6.99
CA VAL A 128 7.45 -8.49 8.05
C VAL A 128 6.28 -7.76 7.42
N ILE A 129 5.08 -8.09 7.85
CA ILE A 129 3.83 -7.45 7.42
C ILE A 129 3.32 -6.60 8.58
N GLY A 130 3.27 -5.28 8.41
CA GLY A 130 2.75 -4.34 9.40
C GLY A 130 1.60 -3.50 8.84
N PRO A 131 0.71 -2.96 9.71
CA PRO A 131 -0.37 -2.07 9.27
C PRO A 131 0.16 -0.69 8.88
N SER A 132 -0.57 0.01 8.01
CA SER A 132 -0.30 1.40 7.67
C SER A 132 -0.96 2.34 8.69
N HIS A 133 -0.15 3.08 9.47
CA HIS A 133 -0.62 4.10 10.40
C HIS A 133 -0.48 5.53 9.83
N ARG A 134 0.34 5.71 8.80
CA ARG A 134 0.73 7.04 8.30
C ARG A 134 0.25 7.34 6.89
N ALA A 135 0.00 6.30 6.10
CA ALA A 135 -0.42 6.45 4.71
C ALA A 135 -1.85 5.92 4.53
N PRO A 136 -2.77 6.71 3.97
CA PRO A 136 -4.07 6.19 3.57
C PRO A 136 -3.87 5.21 2.41
N MET A 137 -4.16 3.96 2.66
CA MET A 137 -4.02 2.86 1.70
C MET A 137 -5.29 2.00 1.76
N GLU A 138 -6.03 1.99 0.67
CA GLU A 138 -7.27 1.23 0.56
C GLU A 138 -7.07 0.03 -0.35
N ASP A 139 -7.35 -1.15 0.18
CA ASP A 139 -7.37 -2.45 -0.51
C ASP A 139 -6.06 -2.80 -1.24
N MET A 140 -4.92 -2.43 -0.65
CA MET A 140 -3.58 -2.66 -1.20
C MET A 140 -2.52 -2.86 -0.12
N LEU A 141 -1.36 -3.39 -0.56
CA LEU A 141 -0.14 -3.53 0.24
C LEU A 141 1.00 -2.78 -0.44
N SER A 142 1.94 -2.25 0.33
CA SER A 142 3.12 -1.56 -0.20
C SER A 142 4.41 -2.31 0.14
N VAL A 143 5.31 -2.37 -0.83
CA VAL A 143 6.70 -2.85 -0.68
C VAL A 143 7.66 -1.79 -1.24
N PRO A 144 8.81 -1.51 -0.59
CA PRO A 144 9.71 -0.45 -1.04
C PRO A 144 10.67 -0.95 -2.12
N ARG A 145 10.87 -0.18 -3.17
CA ARG A 145 11.88 -0.43 -4.21
C ARG A 145 13.23 0.18 -3.83
N VAL A 146 13.82 -0.33 -2.74
CA VAL A 146 15.15 0.03 -2.25
C VAL A 146 15.98 -1.25 -2.08
N THR A 147 17.29 -1.10 -1.93
CA THR A 147 18.20 -2.26 -1.85
C THR A 147 18.52 -2.66 -0.41
N HIS A 148 18.46 -1.71 0.53
CA HIS A 148 18.86 -1.93 1.91
C HIS A 148 17.96 -1.18 2.90
N TYR A 149 17.90 -1.71 4.12
CA TYR A 149 17.30 -1.05 5.28
C TYR A 149 18.36 -0.79 6.34
N GLN A 150 18.44 0.43 6.88
CA GLN A 150 19.44 0.81 7.89
C GLN A 150 18.79 1.07 9.26
N THR A 151 19.33 0.42 10.29
CA THR A 151 19.05 0.66 11.72
C THR A 151 20.34 1.06 12.44
N PRO A 152 20.31 1.43 13.73
CA PRO A 152 21.54 1.61 14.51
C PRO A 152 22.43 0.37 14.57
N LEU A 153 21.87 -0.84 14.43
CA LEU A 153 22.63 -2.11 14.47
C LEU A 153 23.26 -2.48 13.11
N GLY A 154 23.15 -1.62 12.11
CA GLY A 154 23.72 -1.83 10.77
C GLY A 154 22.68 -1.93 9.68
N THR A 155 23.17 -2.28 8.50
CA THR A 155 22.38 -2.34 7.27
C THR A 155 21.99 -3.79 6.95
N VAL A 156 20.73 -3.99 6.53
CA VAL A 156 20.18 -5.29 6.11
C VAL A 156 19.80 -5.21 4.64
N PRO A 157 20.24 -6.16 3.80
CA PRO A 157 19.82 -6.21 2.41
C PRO A 157 18.32 -6.57 2.29
N LEU A 158 17.61 -5.91 1.37
CA LEU A 158 16.27 -6.34 1.00
C LEU A 158 16.34 -7.47 -0.02
N ASP A 159 15.32 -8.33 -0.01
CA ASP A 159 15.12 -9.32 -1.06
C ASP A 159 14.46 -8.67 -2.27
N VAL A 160 15.28 -7.97 -3.08
CA VAL A 160 14.81 -7.21 -4.25
C VAL A 160 14.09 -8.10 -5.25
N GLU A 161 14.58 -9.33 -5.47
CA GLU A 161 13.98 -10.29 -6.39
C GLU A 161 12.56 -10.67 -5.92
N PHE A 162 12.40 -10.97 -4.65
CA PHE A 162 11.10 -11.27 -4.05
C PHE A 162 10.15 -10.06 -4.12
N ILE A 163 10.66 -8.86 -3.85
CA ILE A 163 9.90 -7.61 -3.95
C ILE A 163 9.45 -7.35 -5.40
N ASP A 164 10.31 -7.58 -6.38
CA ASP A 164 9.97 -7.42 -7.80
C ASP A 164 8.93 -8.47 -8.25
N GLU A 165 8.95 -9.70 -7.71
CA GLU A 165 7.89 -10.69 -7.93
C GLU A 165 6.54 -10.20 -7.35
N LEU A 166 6.51 -9.67 -6.14
CA LEU A 166 5.30 -9.10 -5.54
C LEU A 166 4.75 -7.94 -6.37
N LEU A 167 5.61 -7.07 -6.88
CA LEU A 167 5.22 -5.90 -7.68
C LEU A 167 4.61 -6.25 -9.05
N LYS A 168 4.67 -7.52 -9.47
CA LYS A 168 3.93 -8.00 -10.65
C LYS A 168 2.42 -8.10 -10.38
N PHE A 169 1.99 -8.09 -9.12
CA PHE A 169 0.59 -8.16 -8.73
C PHE A 169 0.10 -6.75 -8.36
N PRO A 170 -0.95 -6.23 -9.00
CA PRO A 170 -1.39 -4.83 -8.84
C PRO A 170 -1.71 -4.40 -7.41
N MET A 171 -2.08 -5.34 -6.54
CA MET A 171 -2.35 -5.06 -5.13
C MET A 171 -1.08 -4.76 -4.32
N PHE A 172 0.10 -5.19 -4.78
CA PHE A 172 1.38 -4.82 -4.21
C PHE A 172 1.95 -3.63 -4.97
N GLN A 173 2.16 -2.50 -4.31
CA GLN A 173 2.62 -1.27 -4.93
C GLN A 173 3.89 -0.75 -4.25
N ASN A 174 4.69 0.01 -4.99
CA ASN A 174 5.81 0.74 -4.41
C ASN A 174 5.35 2.16 -4.06
N LEU A 175 5.02 2.38 -2.78
CA LEU A 175 4.62 3.66 -2.23
C LEU A 175 5.68 4.12 -1.21
N PRO A 176 6.71 4.88 -1.63
CA PRO A 176 7.81 5.26 -0.74
C PRO A 176 7.36 5.95 0.54
N TYR A 177 6.34 6.81 0.46
CA TYR A 177 5.79 7.52 1.62
C TYR A 177 5.16 6.58 2.67
N ALA A 178 4.70 5.39 2.27
CA ALA A 178 4.15 4.40 3.19
C ALA A 178 5.22 3.74 4.08
N HIS A 179 6.50 3.86 3.71
CA HIS A 179 7.61 3.24 4.44
C HIS A 179 8.47 4.21 5.24
N GLN A 180 8.49 5.51 4.87
CA GLN A 180 9.44 6.49 5.43
C GLN A 180 9.26 6.72 6.94
N SER A 181 8.03 6.76 7.42
CA SER A 181 7.70 7.05 8.82
C SER A 181 6.80 5.98 9.47
N GLU A 182 6.57 4.85 8.79
CA GLU A 182 5.77 3.76 9.34
C GLU A 182 6.59 2.95 10.35
N HIS A 183 6.08 2.86 11.57
CA HIS A 183 6.78 2.19 12.66
C HIS A 183 6.54 0.68 12.71
N SER A 184 5.39 0.20 12.29
CA SER A 184 4.95 -1.18 12.46
C SER A 184 5.90 -2.23 11.89
N VAL A 185 6.64 -1.88 10.84
CA VAL A 185 7.65 -2.75 10.21
C VAL A 185 9.05 -2.43 10.71
N GLN A 186 9.36 -1.13 10.88
CA GLN A 186 10.69 -0.68 11.29
C GLN A 186 11.10 -1.17 12.68
N ILE A 187 10.14 -1.24 13.62
CA ILE A 187 10.38 -1.58 15.02
C ILE A 187 10.87 -3.02 15.19
N GLU A 188 10.46 -3.92 14.30
CA GLU A 188 10.83 -5.33 14.37
C GLU A 188 12.29 -5.57 13.97
N LEU A 189 12.84 -4.71 13.09
CA LEU A 189 14.11 -5.00 12.44
C LEU A 189 15.32 -5.08 13.39
N PRO A 190 15.53 -4.18 14.40
CA PRO A 190 16.65 -4.33 15.31
C PRO A 190 16.58 -5.61 16.18
N LEU A 191 15.39 -6.04 16.60
CA LEU A 191 15.18 -7.30 17.31
C LEU A 191 15.53 -8.51 16.43
N LEU A 192 15.13 -8.46 15.14
CA LEU A 192 15.46 -9.48 14.15
C LEU A 192 16.97 -9.52 13.86
N GLN A 193 17.63 -8.36 13.71
CA GLN A 193 19.09 -8.27 13.52
C GLN A 193 19.87 -8.85 14.70
N HIS A 194 19.30 -8.76 15.92
CA HIS A 194 19.91 -9.32 17.10
C HIS A 194 19.92 -10.87 17.08
N CYS A 195 18.79 -11.50 16.77
CA CYS A 195 18.63 -12.96 16.86
C CYS A 195 18.87 -13.69 15.52
N GLN A 196 18.83 -13.02 14.38
CA GLN A 196 19.06 -13.58 13.05
C GLN A 196 20.23 -12.88 12.36
N LYS A 197 21.01 -13.62 11.57
CA LYS A 197 22.15 -13.10 10.80
C LYS A 197 22.02 -13.53 9.35
N ASP A 198 22.60 -12.76 8.46
CA ASP A 198 22.72 -13.09 7.02
C ASP A 198 21.39 -13.41 6.33
N PHE A 199 20.36 -12.63 6.64
CA PHE A 199 19.04 -12.74 6.02
C PHE A 199 18.75 -11.57 5.06
N LYS A 200 17.91 -11.82 4.08
CA LYS A 200 17.27 -10.77 3.26
C LYS A 200 15.92 -10.36 3.87
N PHE A 201 15.66 -9.08 3.89
CA PHE A 201 14.47 -8.50 4.51
C PHE A 201 13.40 -8.13 3.48
N VAL A 202 12.13 -8.43 3.76
CA VAL A 202 10.98 -8.06 2.94
C VAL A 202 9.98 -7.28 3.81
N PRO A 203 10.03 -5.94 3.83
CA PRO A 203 9.07 -5.11 4.54
C PRO A 203 7.80 -4.91 3.72
N ILE A 204 6.65 -5.23 4.30
CA ILE A 204 5.32 -5.06 3.69
C ILE A 204 4.47 -4.18 4.61
N VAL A 205 3.96 -3.07 4.10
CA VAL A 205 2.98 -2.23 4.80
C VAL A 205 1.60 -2.52 4.20
N ALA A 206 0.68 -3.02 5.02
CA ALA A 206 -0.68 -3.33 4.61
C ALA A 206 -1.63 -2.17 4.91
N GLY A 207 -2.40 -1.76 3.92
CA GLY A 207 -3.49 -0.81 4.08
C GLY A 207 -4.74 -1.45 4.68
N HIS A 208 -5.84 -0.72 4.63
CA HIS A 208 -7.15 -1.26 4.96
C HIS A 208 -7.59 -2.20 3.82
N CYS A 209 -7.51 -3.51 4.03
CA CYS A 209 -7.85 -4.52 3.02
C CYS A 209 -9.14 -5.27 3.37
N LEU A 210 -9.95 -5.50 2.35
CA LEU A 210 -11.12 -6.36 2.43
C LEU A 210 -10.70 -7.85 2.42
N LEU A 211 -11.56 -8.74 2.90
CA LEU A 211 -11.28 -10.18 2.97
C LEU A 211 -10.82 -10.80 1.62
N PRO A 212 -11.41 -10.48 0.46
CA PRO A 212 -10.92 -10.99 -0.82
C PRO A 212 -9.47 -10.61 -1.10
N THR A 213 -9.07 -9.38 -0.79
CA THR A 213 -7.70 -8.89 -0.95
C THR A 213 -6.75 -9.56 0.04
N VAL A 214 -7.18 -9.76 1.29
CA VAL A 214 -6.44 -10.53 2.30
C VAL A 214 -6.16 -11.95 1.81
N LYS A 215 -7.20 -12.69 1.35
CA LYS A 215 -7.07 -14.05 0.82
C LYS A 215 -6.15 -14.11 -0.41
N LYS A 216 -6.24 -13.14 -1.30
CA LYS A 216 -5.41 -13.07 -2.51
C LYS A 216 -3.96 -12.73 -2.20
N ALA A 217 -3.70 -11.76 -1.29
CA ALA A 217 -2.36 -11.43 -0.83
C ALA A 217 -1.68 -12.63 -0.16
N ALA A 218 -2.42 -13.33 0.70
CA ALA A 218 -1.96 -14.55 1.36
C ALA A 218 -1.58 -15.65 0.35
N ALA A 219 -2.42 -15.90 -0.65
CA ALA A 219 -2.14 -16.90 -1.69
C ALA A 219 -0.89 -16.57 -2.51
N ILE A 220 -0.70 -15.28 -2.86
CA ILE A 220 0.50 -14.80 -3.56
C ILE A 220 1.75 -15.02 -2.69
N LEU A 221 1.72 -14.55 -1.45
CA LEU A 221 2.85 -14.68 -0.52
C LEU A 221 3.17 -16.17 -0.26
N ALA A 222 2.17 -17.00 0.01
CA ALA A 222 2.34 -18.44 0.23
C ALA A 222 2.95 -19.16 -0.98
N SER A 223 2.71 -18.68 -2.20
CA SER A 223 3.30 -19.25 -3.43
C SER A 223 4.75 -18.87 -3.67
N LEU A 224 5.28 -17.86 -2.97
CA LEU A 224 6.63 -17.32 -3.15
C LEU A 224 7.58 -17.65 -2.00
N ILE A 225 7.07 -18.10 -0.86
CA ILE A 225 7.86 -18.44 0.33
C ILE A 225 8.21 -19.93 0.38
N ASP A 226 9.21 -20.24 1.19
CA ASP A 226 9.71 -21.58 1.44
C ASP A 226 10.02 -21.78 2.93
N ASN A 227 10.50 -22.97 3.31
CA ASN A 227 10.84 -23.29 4.70
C ASN A 227 12.11 -22.57 5.22
N GLU A 228 12.80 -21.80 4.40
CA GLU A 228 13.88 -20.89 4.80
C GLU A 228 13.38 -19.44 5.02
N THR A 229 12.06 -19.23 4.97
CA THR A 229 11.39 -17.95 5.17
C THR A 229 10.67 -17.91 6.52
N LEU A 230 10.94 -16.87 7.31
CA LEU A 230 10.15 -16.51 8.50
C LEU A 230 9.17 -15.41 8.12
N VAL A 231 7.92 -15.54 8.52
CA VAL A 231 6.91 -14.47 8.36
C VAL A 231 6.53 -13.89 9.71
N VAL A 232 6.57 -12.57 9.83
CA VAL A 232 6.17 -11.84 11.04
C VAL A 232 4.99 -10.93 10.69
N ALA A 233 3.86 -11.13 11.36
CA ALA A 233 2.77 -10.16 11.38
C ALA A 233 2.95 -9.25 12.59
N SER A 234 3.09 -7.97 12.34
CA SER A 234 3.32 -6.95 13.36
C SER A 234 1.99 -6.34 13.80
N SER A 235 1.64 -6.50 15.08
CA SER A 235 0.35 -6.04 15.62
C SER A 235 0.40 -5.80 17.12
N ASP A 236 0.01 -4.60 17.52
CA ASP A 236 -0.52 -4.38 18.86
C ASP A 236 -2.00 -4.78 18.89
N PHE A 237 -2.53 -5.12 20.07
CA PHE A 237 -3.91 -5.54 20.28
C PHE A 237 -4.74 -4.39 20.85
N VAL A 238 -5.69 -4.65 21.74
CA VAL A 238 -6.64 -3.61 22.18
C VAL A 238 -5.93 -2.35 22.67
N HIS A 239 -6.25 -1.22 22.06
CA HIS A 239 -5.92 0.13 22.52
C HIS A 239 -7.12 0.68 23.27
N TYR A 240 -7.10 0.62 24.60
CA TYR A 240 -8.17 1.08 25.46
C TYR A 240 -7.87 2.48 26.01
N GLY A 241 -8.88 3.31 26.08
CA GLY A 241 -8.87 4.58 26.79
C GLY A 241 -9.24 5.80 25.92
N PRO A 242 -9.43 6.97 26.57
CA PRO A 242 -9.82 8.21 25.88
C PRO A 242 -8.85 8.64 24.78
N ASN A 243 -7.55 8.41 24.97
CA ASN A 243 -6.52 8.75 23.97
C ASN A 243 -6.67 7.98 22.65
N TYR A 244 -7.36 6.85 22.70
CA TYR A 244 -7.59 5.98 21.53
C TYR A 244 -9.04 6.05 21.03
N GLY A 245 -9.88 6.85 21.70
CA GLY A 245 -11.32 6.95 21.38
C GLY A 245 -12.08 5.63 21.58
N TYR A 246 -11.56 4.71 22.43
CA TYR A 246 -12.15 3.39 22.64
C TYR A 246 -12.29 3.08 24.13
N VAL A 247 -13.49 3.31 24.66
CA VAL A 247 -13.87 3.10 26.09
C VAL A 247 -15.20 2.32 26.13
N PRO A 248 -15.22 1.03 25.68
CA PRO A 248 -16.46 0.26 25.62
C PRO A 248 -16.97 -0.22 27.00
N PHE A 249 -16.17 -0.08 28.04
CA PHE A 249 -16.47 -0.45 29.43
C PHE A 249 -15.70 0.44 30.39
N THR A 250 -16.20 0.58 31.62
CA THR A 250 -15.61 1.43 32.67
C THR A 250 -15.31 0.67 33.95
N GLU A 251 -15.74 -0.61 34.04
CA GLU A 251 -15.53 -1.49 35.20
C GLU A 251 -14.69 -2.69 34.83
N ASN A 252 -13.92 -3.19 35.78
CA ASN A 252 -13.05 -4.36 35.60
C ASN A 252 -12.17 -4.27 34.35
N ILE A 253 -11.66 -3.08 34.05
CA ILE A 253 -10.97 -2.73 32.81
C ILE A 253 -9.91 -3.76 32.41
N PRO A 254 -8.97 -4.19 33.29
CA PRO A 254 -7.95 -5.19 32.92
C PRO A 254 -8.56 -6.51 32.44
N ALA A 255 -9.58 -7.01 33.13
CA ALA A 255 -10.23 -8.27 32.79
C ALA A 255 -11.02 -8.17 31.46
N GLN A 256 -11.67 -7.03 31.22
CA GLN A 256 -12.40 -6.80 29.98
C GLN A 256 -11.48 -6.62 28.77
N ILE A 257 -10.35 -5.91 28.91
CA ILE A 257 -9.31 -5.82 27.88
C ILE A 257 -8.82 -7.24 27.54
N ARG A 258 -8.44 -8.01 28.55
CA ARG A 258 -7.96 -9.38 28.36
C ARG A 258 -9.02 -10.27 27.67
N LYS A 259 -10.30 -10.12 28.01
CA LYS A 259 -11.37 -10.86 27.37
C LYS A 259 -11.48 -10.54 25.88
N LEU A 260 -11.36 -9.28 25.47
CA LEU A 260 -11.34 -8.87 24.07
C LEU A 260 -10.11 -9.42 23.34
N ASP A 261 -8.93 -9.33 23.94
CA ASP A 261 -7.71 -9.86 23.32
C ASP A 261 -7.74 -11.38 23.17
N MET A 262 -8.22 -12.10 24.19
CA MET A 262 -8.33 -13.57 24.12
C MET A 262 -9.40 -14.01 23.12
N GLY A 263 -10.52 -13.29 22.97
CA GLY A 263 -11.48 -13.56 21.93
C GLY A 263 -10.89 -13.39 20.51
N ALA A 264 -10.03 -12.41 20.29
CA ALA A 264 -9.27 -12.31 19.04
C ALA A 264 -8.26 -13.46 18.90
N TYR A 265 -7.60 -13.85 20.00
CA TYR A 265 -6.65 -14.97 20.01
C TYR A 265 -7.30 -16.30 19.68
N GLU A 266 -8.56 -16.55 20.04
CA GLU A 266 -9.31 -17.76 19.65
C GLU A 266 -9.36 -17.93 18.12
N HIS A 267 -9.64 -16.85 17.36
CA HIS A 267 -9.57 -16.85 15.90
C HIS A 267 -8.15 -17.05 15.38
N ILE A 268 -7.15 -16.44 16.04
CA ILE A 268 -5.74 -16.63 15.71
C ILE A 268 -5.31 -18.08 15.91
N ALA A 269 -5.66 -18.69 17.04
CA ALA A 269 -5.38 -20.08 17.35
C ALA A 269 -6.08 -21.05 16.38
N GLY A 270 -7.28 -20.69 15.94
CA GLY A 270 -8.02 -21.38 14.90
C GLY A 270 -7.52 -21.16 13.47
N ARG A 271 -6.58 -20.23 13.25
CA ARG A 271 -6.12 -19.78 11.91
C ARG A 271 -7.28 -19.27 11.05
N ASP A 272 -8.25 -18.64 11.70
CA ASP A 272 -9.49 -18.15 11.12
C ASP A 272 -9.36 -16.65 10.77
N ALA A 273 -8.84 -16.37 9.58
CA ALA A 273 -8.64 -15.00 9.09
C ALA A 273 -9.97 -14.22 8.95
N GLU A 274 -11.02 -14.89 8.46
CA GLU A 274 -12.34 -14.29 8.27
C GLU A 274 -13.00 -13.98 9.61
N GLY A 275 -13.03 -14.94 10.52
CA GLY A 275 -13.58 -14.76 11.86
C GLY A 275 -12.82 -13.68 12.66
N LEU A 276 -11.51 -13.52 12.49
CA LEU A 276 -10.75 -12.42 13.11
C LEU A 276 -11.22 -11.04 12.62
N LEU A 277 -11.41 -10.88 11.31
CA LEU A 277 -11.89 -9.62 10.71
C LEU A 277 -13.34 -9.33 11.16
N GLU A 278 -14.20 -10.33 11.19
CA GLU A 278 -15.57 -10.23 11.69
C GLU A 278 -15.60 -9.91 13.19
N TYR A 279 -14.75 -10.57 13.99
CA TYR A 279 -14.62 -10.31 15.42
C TYR A 279 -14.26 -8.85 15.68
N ARG A 280 -13.25 -8.33 14.97
CA ARG A 280 -12.87 -6.92 15.06
C ARG A 280 -14.02 -5.99 14.66
N SER A 281 -14.72 -6.28 13.58
CA SER A 281 -15.86 -5.47 13.11
C SER A 281 -17.00 -5.47 14.12
N ARG A 282 -17.34 -6.61 14.70
CA ARG A 282 -18.43 -6.79 15.66
C ARG A 282 -18.14 -6.16 17.02
N THR A 283 -16.92 -6.28 17.51
CA THR A 283 -16.54 -5.80 18.85
C THR A 283 -16.01 -4.36 18.85
N GLY A 284 -15.61 -3.84 17.70
CA GLY A 284 -14.88 -2.58 17.59
C GLY A 284 -13.47 -2.63 18.18
N ALA A 285 -12.94 -3.83 18.49
CA ALA A 285 -11.62 -3.98 19.09
C ALA A 285 -10.53 -3.31 18.24
N THR A 286 -9.76 -2.44 18.88
CA THR A 286 -8.76 -1.58 18.24
C THR A 286 -7.44 -2.33 17.98
N ILE A 287 -7.51 -3.44 17.26
CA ILE A 287 -6.36 -4.26 16.86
C ILE A 287 -5.76 -3.64 15.60
N CYS A 288 -4.63 -2.92 15.73
CA CYS A 288 -4.06 -2.17 14.61
C CYS A 288 -3.55 -3.08 13.49
N GLY A 289 -2.91 -4.19 13.80
CA GLY A 289 -2.40 -5.17 12.84
C GLY A 289 -3.41 -6.25 12.42
N CYS A 290 -4.72 -6.03 12.54
CA CYS A 290 -5.73 -7.03 12.22
C CYS A 290 -5.59 -7.54 10.77
N VAL A 291 -5.33 -6.66 9.79
CA VAL A 291 -5.11 -7.04 8.38
C VAL A 291 -3.80 -7.84 8.20
N PRO A 292 -2.62 -7.39 8.66
CA PRO A 292 -1.40 -8.20 8.65
C PRO A 292 -1.56 -9.59 9.26
N VAL A 293 -2.22 -9.68 10.43
CA VAL A 293 -2.50 -10.96 11.09
C VAL A 293 -3.44 -11.82 10.23
N ALA A 294 -4.52 -11.27 9.68
CA ALA A 294 -5.43 -12.00 8.80
C ALA A 294 -4.73 -12.52 7.54
N VAL A 295 -3.82 -11.74 6.93
CA VAL A 295 -2.98 -12.21 5.81
C VAL A 295 -2.12 -13.39 6.25
N LEU A 296 -1.43 -13.30 7.40
CA LEU A 296 -0.64 -14.40 7.94
C LEU A 296 -1.50 -15.65 8.17
N LEU A 297 -2.66 -15.52 8.83
CA LEU A 297 -3.54 -16.66 9.11
C LEU A 297 -4.02 -17.36 7.82
N ALA A 298 -4.32 -16.57 6.79
CA ALA A 298 -4.72 -17.10 5.49
C ALA A 298 -3.57 -17.76 4.69
N MET A 299 -2.30 -17.53 5.06
CA MET A 299 -1.14 -18.21 4.50
C MET A 299 -0.89 -19.58 5.17
N LEU A 300 -1.29 -19.73 6.42
CA LEU A 300 -0.98 -20.91 7.23
C LEU A 300 -1.78 -22.14 6.80
N ASP A 301 -1.09 -23.29 6.81
CA ASP A 301 -1.75 -24.59 6.66
C ASP A 301 -2.59 -24.93 7.91
N LYS A 302 -3.64 -25.75 7.70
CA LYS A 302 -4.49 -26.24 8.78
C LYS A 302 -3.76 -27.04 9.88
N ASN A 303 -2.57 -27.56 9.58
CA ASN A 303 -1.75 -28.32 10.52
C ASN A 303 -0.74 -27.42 11.29
N ALA A 304 -0.64 -26.14 10.97
CA ALA A 304 0.18 -25.24 11.74
C ALA A 304 -0.40 -25.05 13.14
N GLU A 305 0.45 -25.03 14.16
CA GLU A 305 0.03 -24.87 15.56
C GLU A 305 0.36 -23.47 16.05
N ALA A 306 -0.60 -22.81 16.72
CA ALA A 306 -0.45 -21.50 17.33
C ALA A 306 -0.13 -21.61 18.82
N HIS A 307 0.87 -20.88 19.30
CA HIS A 307 1.28 -20.84 20.69
C HIS A 307 1.33 -19.39 21.19
N LEU A 308 0.45 -19.00 22.11
CA LEU A 308 0.59 -17.74 22.85
C LEU A 308 1.73 -17.87 23.85
N VAL A 309 2.86 -17.23 23.59
CA VAL A 309 4.06 -17.34 24.45
C VAL A 309 4.17 -16.19 25.44
N LYS A 310 3.54 -15.04 25.16
CA LYS A 310 3.49 -13.91 26.09
C LYS A 310 2.26 -13.05 25.81
N TYR A 311 1.65 -12.61 26.91
CA TYR A 311 0.66 -11.53 26.95
C TYR A 311 1.12 -10.48 27.97
N ALA A 312 1.00 -9.22 27.66
CA ALA A 312 1.25 -8.10 28.55
C ALA A 312 0.42 -6.89 28.13
N THR A 313 0.31 -5.91 29.02
CA THR A 313 -0.35 -4.63 28.71
C THR A 313 0.52 -3.47 29.17
N SER A 314 0.41 -2.32 28.51
CA SER A 314 1.06 -1.11 29.01
C SER A 314 0.46 -0.65 30.35
N GLY A 315 -0.80 -0.99 30.61
CA GLY A 315 -1.46 -0.73 31.90
C GLY A 315 -0.81 -1.47 33.06
N GLU A 316 -0.44 -2.74 32.89
CA GLU A 316 0.34 -3.51 33.89
C GLU A 316 1.74 -2.94 34.09
N LEU A 317 2.40 -2.50 33.01
CA LEU A 317 3.76 -1.93 33.07
C LEU A 317 3.80 -0.57 33.78
N THR A 318 2.79 0.26 33.59
CA THR A 318 2.72 1.64 34.11
C THR A 318 1.94 1.75 35.43
N GLY A 319 1.20 0.70 35.81
CA GLY A 319 0.26 0.71 36.93
C GLY A 319 -1.03 1.50 36.66
N SER A 320 -1.31 1.88 35.40
CA SER A 320 -2.50 2.67 35.05
C SER A 320 -3.20 2.10 33.81
N PHE A 321 -4.49 1.83 33.93
CA PHE A 321 -5.36 1.37 32.86
C PHE A 321 -6.26 2.48 32.30
N THR A 322 -5.99 3.74 32.61
CA THR A 322 -6.72 4.88 31.99
C THR A 322 -6.54 4.89 30.48
N ASN A 323 -5.32 4.61 30.03
CA ASN A 323 -4.99 4.33 28.64
C ASN A 323 -4.06 3.12 28.62
N SER A 324 -4.44 2.07 27.92
CA SER A 324 -3.70 0.81 27.91
C SER A 324 -3.69 0.18 26.54
N VAL A 325 -2.53 -0.32 26.12
CA VAL A 325 -2.34 -1.09 24.89
C VAL A 325 -1.92 -2.51 25.25
N SER A 326 -2.47 -3.48 24.55
CA SER A 326 -2.16 -4.90 24.78
C SER A 326 -1.14 -5.41 23.76
N TYR A 327 -0.28 -6.28 24.23
CA TYR A 327 0.83 -6.88 23.50
C TYR A 327 0.76 -8.40 23.56
N LEU A 328 0.66 -9.05 22.41
CA LEU A 328 0.71 -10.49 22.30
C LEU A 328 1.96 -10.92 21.52
N SER A 329 2.59 -11.97 21.97
CA SER A 329 3.59 -12.70 21.19
C SER A 329 3.06 -14.09 20.92
N VAL A 330 2.75 -14.38 19.65
CA VAL A 330 2.22 -15.67 19.19
C VAL A 330 3.21 -16.28 18.22
N VAL A 331 3.48 -17.59 18.40
CA VAL A 331 4.40 -18.36 17.59
C VAL A 331 3.62 -19.43 16.83
N PHE A 332 3.90 -19.57 15.54
CA PHE A 332 3.34 -20.64 14.73
C PHE A 332 4.43 -21.65 14.36
N THR A 333 4.17 -22.93 14.64
CA THR A 333 5.03 -24.04 14.25
C THR A 333 4.37 -24.87 13.16
N GLY A 334 5.20 -25.45 12.27
CA GLY A 334 4.72 -26.22 11.13
C GLY A 334 5.67 -26.20 9.95
N ALA A 335 5.14 -26.23 8.75
CA ALA A 335 5.91 -26.10 7.51
C ALA A 335 5.09 -25.29 6.50
N TRP A 336 5.76 -24.46 5.70
CA TRP A 336 5.13 -23.86 4.56
C TRP A 336 4.85 -24.93 3.51
N GLN A 337 3.62 -24.96 3.00
CA GLN A 337 3.24 -25.89 1.95
C GLN A 337 3.76 -25.39 0.60
N ASN A 338 4.17 -26.31 -0.27
CA ASN A 338 4.44 -25.96 -1.66
C ASN A 338 3.14 -25.60 -2.38
N THR A 339 2.75 -24.35 -2.27
CA THR A 339 1.56 -23.83 -2.95
C THR A 339 1.88 -23.59 -4.42
N PRO A 340 0.98 -23.95 -5.36
CA PRO A 340 1.20 -23.62 -6.77
C PRO A 340 1.46 -22.14 -6.96
N VAL A 341 2.47 -21.80 -7.77
CA VAL A 341 2.83 -20.40 -8.05
C VAL A 341 1.61 -19.67 -8.61
N VAL A 342 1.13 -18.69 -7.87
CA VAL A 342 0.10 -17.76 -8.36
C VAL A 342 0.70 -16.94 -9.49
N LYS A 343 0.16 -17.09 -10.69
CA LYS A 343 0.60 -16.27 -11.83
C LYS A 343 -0.09 -14.91 -11.77
N PRO A 344 0.63 -13.81 -12.04
CA PRO A 344 -0.01 -12.52 -12.23
C PRO A 344 -1.08 -12.65 -13.31
N GLN A 345 -2.32 -12.40 -12.97
CA GLN A 345 -3.35 -12.29 -14.00
C GLN A 345 -3.08 -11.02 -14.80
N GLN A 346 -2.40 -11.17 -15.94
CA GLN A 346 -2.42 -10.18 -16.99
C GLN A 346 -3.82 -10.23 -17.61
N ASN A 347 -4.78 -9.58 -16.98
CA ASN A 347 -6.09 -9.44 -17.57
C ASN A 347 -6.00 -8.38 -18.69
N LYS A 348 -5.36 -8.77 -19.81
CA LYS A 348 -5.43 -8.09 -21.11
C LYS A 348 -6.77 -8.41 -21.79
N ALA A 349 -7.63 -9.23 -21.17
CA ALA A 349 -8.93 -9.54 -21.73
C ALA A 349 -9.74 -8.24 -21.83
N LYS A 350 -10.21 -7.95 -23.01
CA LYS A 350 -11.21 -6.91 -23.23
C LYS A 350 -12.43 -7.24 -22.39
N LEU A 351 -13.07 -6.21 -21.83
CA LEU A 351 -14.34 -6.37 -21.15
C LEU A 351 -15.38 -6.91 -22.14
N THR A 352 -16.19 -7.83 -21.67
CA THR A 352 -17.37 -8.28 -22.43
C THR A 352 -18.40 -7.15 -22.50
N GLU A 353 -19.27 -7.17 -23.48
CA GLU A 353 -20.33 -6.16 -23.63
C GLU A 353 -21.26 -6.13 -22.40
N GLU A 354 -21.48 -7.28 -21.77
CA GLU A 354 -22.27 -7.36 -20.53
C GLU A 354 -21.55 -6.68 -19.36
N GLU A 355 -20.21 -6.87 -19.20
CA GLU A 355 -19.42 -6.21 -18.18
C GLU A 355 -19.43 -4.68 -18.38
N LYS A 356 -19.30 -4.20 -19.63
CA LYS A 356 -19.39 -2.77 -19.95
C LYS A 356 -20.73 -2.19 -19.55
N LYS A 357 -21.83 -2.87 -19.89
CA LYS A 357 -23.19 -2.47 -19.52
C LYS A 357 -23.38 -2.42 -18.01
N GLN A 358 -22.85 -3.41 -17.28
CA GLN A 358 -22.93 -3.44 -15.83
C GLN A 358 -22.11 -2.32 -15.18
N LEU A 359 -20.92 -2.00 -15.71
CA LEU A 359 -20.10 -0.86 -15.26
C LEU A 359 -20.80 0.48 -15.49
N LEU A 360 -21.45 0.68 -16.64
CA LEU A 360 -22.27 1.88 -16.90
C LEU A 360 -23.45 1.96 -15.93
N THR A 361 -24.10 0.83 -15.64
CA THR A 361 -25.19 0.76 -14.66
C THR A 361 -24.70 1.15 -13.27
N LEU A 362 -23.52 0.67 -12.82
CA LEU A 362 -22.91 1.07 -11.56
C LEU A 362 -22.66 2.58 -11.51
N ALA A 363 -22.04 3.15 -12.54
CA ALA A 363 -21.77 4.59 -12.62
C ALA A 363 -23.07 5.41 -12.52
N ARG A 364 -24.07 5.05 -13.31
CA ARG A 364 -25.38 5.74 -13.35
C ARG A 364 -26.10 5.67 -11.99
N LYS A 365 -26.22 4.47 -11.42
CA LYS A 365 -26.91 4.27 -10.13
C LYS A 365 -26.17 4.92 -8.98
N THR A 366 -24.83 4.92 -8.98
CA THR A 366 -24.01 5.63 -8.00
C THR A 366 -24.33 7.12 -7.97
N ILE A 367 -24.29 7.78 -9.13
CA ILE A 367 -24.57 9.22 -9.25
C ILE A 367 -26.01 9.51 -8.83
N THR A 368 -26.96 8.73 -9.32
CA THR A 368 -28.39 8.94 -9.04
C THR A 368 -28.69 8.82 -7.55
N SER A 369 -28.27 7.72 -6.91
CA SER A 369 -28.53 7.49 -5.48
C SER A 369 -27.82 8.52 -4.59
N TYR A 370 -26.60 8.89 -4.94
CA TYR A 370 -25.91 9.91 -4.17
C TYR A 370 -26.59 11.28 -4.24
N LEU A 371 -27.04 11.70 -5.44
CA LEU A 371 -27.73 12.98 -5.59
C LEU A 371 -29.12 12.97 -4.95
N GLN A 372 -29.79 11.81 -4.90
CA GLN A 372 -31.11 11.68 -4.28
C GLN A 372 -31.04 11.56 -2.75
N ASP A 373 -30.18 10.65 -2.25
CA ASP A 373 -30.21 10.15 -0.88
C ASP A 373 -28.90 10.35 -0.12
N GLN A 374 -27.88 10.97 -0.73
CA GLN A 374 -26.52 11.14 -0.19
C GLN A 374 -25.86 9.79 0.21
N ARG A 375 -26.24 8.71 -0.48
CA ARG A 375 -25.79 7.34 -0.24
C ARG A 375 -25.28 6.70 -1.52
N VAL A 376 -24.20 5.94 -1.41
CA VAL A 376 -23.71 5.06 -2.48
C VAL A 376 -24.10 3.62 -2.11
N PRO A 377 -25.01 2.97 -2.88
CA PRO A 377 -25.40 1.59 -2.62
C PRO A 377 -24.28 0.61 -2.96
N GLU A 378 -24.31 -0.60 -2.37
CA GLU A 378 -23.44 -1.69 -2.79
C GLU A 378 -23.89 -2.25 -4.16
N PRO A 379 -22.97 -2.88 -4.95
CA PRO A 379 -23.28 -3.39 -6.29
C PRO A 379 -24.50 -4.31 -6.35
N ALA A 380 -24.67 -5.19 -5.35
CA ALA A 380 -25.82 -6.08 -5.27
C ALA A 380 -27.16 -5.32 -5.13
N GLU A 381 -27.19 -4.24 -4.35
CA GLU A 381 -28.36 -3.36 -4.22
C GLU A 381 -28.66 -2.63 -5.53
N MET A 382 -27.64 -2.42 -6.36
CA MET A 382 -27.77 -1.87 -7.71
C MET A 382 -28.19 -2.93 -8.75
N GLY A 383 -28.39 -4.20 -8.36
CA GLY A 383 -28.70 -5.30 -9.28
C GLY A 383 -27.56 -5.65 -10.23
N VAL A 384 -26.32 -5.44 -9.80
CA VAL A 384 -25.11 -5.72 -10.58
C VAL A 384 -24.38 -6.91 -9.97
N THR A 385 -24.06 -7.90 -10.80
CA THR A 385 -23.23 -9.05 -10.43
C THR A 385 -21.79 -8.76 -10.81
N ILE A 386 -20.90 -8.77 -9.84
CA ILE A 386 -19.47 -8.52 -10.09
C ILE A 386 -18.83 -9.79 -10.65
N THR A 387 -18.23 -9.64 -11.84
CA THR A 387 -17.48 -10.71 -12.53
C THR A 387 -15.99 -10.61 -12.22
N THR A 388 -15.22 -11.67 -12.53
CA THR A 388 -13.76 -11.67 -12.39
C THR A 388 -13.08 -10.54 -13.20
N GLY A 389 -13.64 -10.19 -14.37
CA GLY A 389 -13.13 -9.06 -15.18
C GLY A 389 -13.31 -7.72 -14.47
N MET A 390 -14.44 -7.53 -13.80
CA MET A 390 -14.75 -6.33 -13.03
C MET A 390 -14.00 -6.27 -11.69
N GLU A 391 -13.64 -7.41 -11.10
CA GLU A 391 -12.78 -7.51 -9.90
C GLU A 391 -11.31 -7.26 -10.19
N SER A 392 -10.89 -7.36 -11.45
CA SER A 392 -9.50 -7.11 -11.82
C SER A 392 -9.10 -5.68 -11.47
N PRO A 393 -7.94 -5.48 -10.82
CA PRO A 393 -7.42 -4.14 -10.58
C PRO A 393 -7.15 -3.42 -11.90
N ARG A 394 -7.96 -2.40 -12.18
CA ARG A 394 -7.83 -1.52 -13.35
C ARG A 394 -8.20 -0.10 -12.95
N ALA A 395 -7.46 0.85 -13.48
CA ALA A 395 -7.83 2.25 -13.38
C ALA A 395 -8.97 2.56 -14.35
N ALA A 396 -9.80 3.54 -14.01
CA ALA A 396 -10.87 3.99 -14.89
C ALA A 396 -11.00 5.51 -14.82
N PHE A 397 -11.33 6.12 -15.98
CA PHE A 397 -11.90 7.46 -16.03
C PHE A 397 -13.40 7.35 -16.25
N VAL A 398 -14.16 8.21 -15.55
CA VAL A 398 -15.58 8.40 -15.79
C VAL A 398 -15.80 9.83 -16.29
N THR A 399 -16.34 9.93 -17.48
CA THR A 399 -16.64 11.20 -18.16
C THR A 399 -18.14 11.40 -18.20
N LEU A 400 -18.59 12.54 -17.73
CA LEU A 400 -19.97 12.99 -17.81
C LEU A 400 -20.08 14.04 -18.92
N LYS A 401 -21.04 13.85 -19.82
CA LYS A 401 -21.35 14.81 -20.89
C LYS A 401 -22.81 15.28 -20.78
N LYS A 402 -23.06 16.53 -21.11
CA LYS A 402 -24.40 17.11 -21.25
C LYS A 402 -24.48 17.81 -22.57
N ASN A 403 -25.44 17.44 -23.42
CA ASN A 403 -25.55 17.94 -24.79
C ASN A 403 -24.22 17.83 -25.57
N SER A 404 -23.56 16.69 -25.48
CA SER A 404 -22.24 16.39 -26.06
C SER A 404 -21.05 17.21 -25.51
N HIS A 405 -21.27 18.12 -24.57
CA HIS A 405 -20.22 18.91 -23.94
C HIS A 405 -19.76 18.26 -22.64
N LEU A 406 -18.46 18.37 -22.33
CA LEU A 406 -17.89 17.88 -21.08
C LEU A 406 -18.57 18.54 -19.89
N ARG A 407 -19.06 17.74 -18.93
CA ARG A 407 -19.70 18.17 -17.69
C ARG A 407 -18.95 17.75 -16.42
N GLY A 408 -18.09 16.77 -16.52
CA GLY A 408 -17.20 16.30 -15.47
C GLY A 408 -16.38 15.11 -15.97
N CYS A 409 -15.13 15.00 -15.52
CA CYS A 409 -14.26 13.88 -15.87
C CYS A 409 -13.18 13.70 -14.81
N ILE A 410 -13.25 12.59 -14.08
CA ILE A 410 -12.24 12.21 -13.07
C ILE A 410 -11.86 10.75 -13.28
N GLY A 411 -10.61 10.43 -13.01
CA GLY A 411 -10.10 9.07 -13.10
C GLY A 411 -8.74 8.90 -12.46
N ASP A 412 -8.34 7.64 -12.35
CA ASP A 412 -7.03 7.19 -11.91
C ASP A 412 -6.23 6.69 -13.11
N ILE A 413 -4.90 6.75 -13.04
CA ILE A 413 -3.99 6.22 -14.08
C ILE A 413 -3.48 4.85 -13.66
N PHE A 414 -3.18 4.71 -12.37
CA PHE A 414 -2.68 3.47 -11.80
C PHE A 414 -3.81 2.70 -11.12
N PRO A 415 -3.88 1.37 -11.31
CA PRO A 415 -4.88 0.55 -10.65
C PRO A 415 -4.65 0.58 -9.13
N GLN A 416 -5.57 1.18 -8.40
CA GLN A 416 -5.53 1.25 -6.94
C GLN A 416 -6.56 0.33 -6.28
N ARG A 417 -7.53 -0.14 -7.07
CA ARG A 417 -8.68 -0.93 -6.60
C ARG A 417 -9.27 -1.76 -7.75
N PRO A 418 -10.18 -2.71 -7.49
CA PRO A 418 -10.96 -3.39 -8.53
C PRO A 418 -11.64 -2.40 -9.47
N LEU A 419 -11.77 -2.75 -10.76
CA LEU A 419 -12.34 -1.87 -11.78
C LEU A 419 -13.72 -1.34 -11.39
N TYR A 420 -14.62 -2.19 -10.89
CA TYR A 420 -15.95 -1.76 -10.47
C TYR A 420 -15.91 -0.69 -9.36
N ARG A 421 -14.98 -0.80 -8.41
CA ARG A 421 -14.77 0.21 -7.35
C ARG A 421 -14.16 1.51 -7.92
N SER A 422 -13.25 1.40 -8.90
CA SER A 422 -12.72 2.58 -9.61
C SER A 422 -13.84 3.33 -10.32
N VAL A 423 -14.76 2.61 -10.98
CA VAL A 423 -15.91 3.21 -11.66
C VAL A 423 -16.86 3.89 -10.66
N ILE A 424 -17.24 3.25 -9.56
CA ILE A 424 -18.10 3.84 -8.52
C ILE A 424 -17.47 5.13 -7.98
N THR A 425 -16.22 5.06 -7.56
CA THR A 425 -15.51 6.21 -6.97
C THR A 425 -15.39 7.37 -7.96
N ASN A 426 -15.00 7.08 -9.21
CA ASN A 426 -14.75 8.13 -10.19
C ASN A 426 -16.04 8.65 -10.83
N ALA A 427 -17.12 7.88 -10.85
CA ALA A 427 -18.45 8.38 -11.21
C ALA A 427 -18.93 9.45 -10.20
N LEU A 428 -18.80 9.15 -8.91
CA LEU A 428 -19.13 10.13 -7.87
C LEU A 428 -18.22 11.37 -7.96
N ASN A 429 -16.91 11.18 -8.09
CA ASN A 429 -15.96 12.29 -8.18
C ASN A 429 -16.20 13.16 -9.43
N ALA A 430 -16.51 12.56 -10.57
CA ALA A 430 -16.82 13.31 -11.78
C ALA A 430 -18.12 14.14 -11.64
N ALA A 431 -19.08 13.64 -10.85
CA ALA A 431 -20.33 14.35 -10.62
C ALA A 431 -20.21 15.51 -9.62
N VAL A 432 -19.44 15.35 -8.53
CA VAL A 432 -19.51 16.30 -7.40
C VAL A 432 -18.15 16.88 -6.97
N ASN A 433 -17.03 16.31 -7.42
CA ASN A 433 -15.68 16.69 -6.97
C ASN A 433 -14.76 17.20 -8.12
N ASP A 434 -15.27 17.32 -9.34
CA ASP A 434 -14.51 17.93 -10.45
C ASP A 434 -14.52 19.45 -10.31
N ARG A 435 -13.40 20.01 -9.83
CA ARG A 435 -13.26 21.44 -9.51
C ARG A 435 -13.43 22.39 -10.69
N ARG A 436 -13.43 21.87 -11.91
CA ARG A 436 -13.67 22.67 -13.14
C ARG A 436 -15.14 23.03 -13.30
N PHE A 437 -16.02 22.32 -12.60
CA PHE A 437 -17.47 22.44 -12.74
C PHE A 437 -18.13 22.55 -11.36
N MET A 438 -19.31 23.15 -11.31
CA MET A 438 -20.18 23.05 -10.13
C MET A 438 -20.69 21.60 -10.00
N PRO A 439 -20.97 21.12 -8.78
CA PRO A 439 -21.55 19.79 -8.58
C PRO A 439 -22.81 19.59 -9.45
N VAL A 440 -22.96 18.40 -10.00
CA VAL A 440 -24.14 18.00 -10.77
C VAL A 440 -25.37 18.04 -9.86
N THR A 441 -26.49 18.57 -10.40
CA THR A 441 -27.78 18.65 -9.68
C THR A 441 -28.71 17.49 -10.09
N LYS A 442 -29.76 17.25 -9.27
CA LYS A 442 -30.78 16.23 -9.55
C LYS A 442 -31.47 16.46 -10.91
N ASP A 443 -31.72 17.72 -11.27
CA ASP A 443 -32.41 18.10 -12.52
C ASP A 443 -31.56 17.83 -13.77
N GLU A 444 -30.25 17.68 -13.61
CA GLU A 444 -29.35 17.39 -14.73
C GLU A 444 -29.29 15.90 -15.09
N LEU A 445 -29.72 15.00 -14.16
CA LEU A 445 -29.57 13.53 -14.31
C LEU A 445 -30.12 12.99 -15.63
N GLY A 446 -31.28 13.48 -16.06
CA GLY A 446 -31.93 13.03 -17.30
C GLY A 446 -31.23 13.47 -18.60
N GLY A 447 -30.40 14.51 -18.54
CA GLY A 447 -29.65 15.04 -19.69
C GLY A 447 -28.17 14.63 -19.72
N LEU A 448 -27.71 13.84 -18.72
CA LEU A 448 -26.33 13.36 -18.68
C LEU A 448 -26.15 12.07 -19.47
N THR A 449 -25.02 11.97 -20.14
CA THR A 449 -24.50 10.71 -20.71
C THR A 449 -23.18 10.36 -20.03
N ILE A 450 -22.96 9.07 -19.78
CA ILE A 450 -21.76 8.54 -19.10
C ILE A 450 -20.91 7.80 -20.12
N GLU A 451 -19.61 8.07 -20.08
CA GLU A 451 -18.58 7.33 -20.80
C GLU A 451 -17.52 6.84 -19.81
N ILE A 452 -17.08 5.61 -19.95
CA ILE A 452 -16.05 4.99 -19.11
C ILE A 452 -14.86 4.63 -19.99
N SER A 453 -13.66 5.02 -19.55
CA SER A 453 -12.40 4.55 -20.13
C SER A 453 -11.73 3.62 -19.09
N ALA A 454 -11.83 2.30 -19.30
CA ALA A 454 -11.21 1.29 -18.45
C ALA A 454 -9.78 1.03 -18.92
N LEU A 455 -8.77 1.41 -18.11
CA LEU A 455 -7.37 1.35 -18.51
C LEU A 455 -6.76 -0.02 -18.24
N THR A 456 -5.85 -0.46 -19.11
CA THR A 456 -4.92 -1.54 -18.75
C THR A 456 -3.87 -1.01 -17.77
N PRO A 457 -3.26 -1.86 -16.92
CA PRO A 457 -2.14 -1.44 -16.09
C PRO A 457 -1.02 -0.82 -16.94
N PRO A 458 -0.47 0.34 -16.53
CA PRO A 458 0.66 0.94 -17.25
C PRO A 458 1.91 0.07 -17.20
N GLU A 459 2.49 -0.22 -18.37
CA GLU A 459 3.70 -1.02 -18.52
C GLU A 459 4.88 -0.13 -18.97
N PRO A 460 6.10 -0.34 -18.45
CA PRO A 460 7.26 0.43 -18.89
C PRO A 460 7.64 0.08 -20.34
N VAL A 461 8.08 1.09 -21.09
CA VAL A 461 8.70 0.92 -22.42
C VAL A 461 10.15 1.39 -22.40
N ASP A 462 11.01 0.65 -23.09
CA ASP A 462 12.47 0.92 -23.09
C ASP A 462 12.81 2.17 -23.92
N SER A 463 11.97 2.49 -24.92
CA SER A 463 12.14 3.64 -25.81
C SER A 463 10.79 4.28 -26.11
N TYR A 464 10.78 5.61 -26.21
CA TYR A 464 9.60 6.36 -26.63
C TYR A 464 9.18 6.02 -28.08
N GLU A 465 10.07 5.54 -28.92
CA GLU A 465 9.79 5.13 -30.31
C GLU A 465 8.82 3.93 -30.39
N LYS A 466 8.69 3.17 -29.28
CA LYS A 466 7.74 2.05 -29.19
C LYS A 466 6.32 2.48 -28.88
N ILE A 467 6.10 3.75 -28.58
CA ILE A 467 4.77 4.32 -28.27
C ILE A 467 3.96 4.44 -29.55
N ARG A 468 2.76 3.87 -29.57
CA ARG A 468 1.86 3.84 -30.71
C ARG A 468 0.76 4.88 -30.52
N ILE A 469 0.82 5.97 -31.30
CA ILE A 469 -0.19 7.03 -31.24
C ILE A 469 -1.56 6.47 -31.60
N GLY A 470 -2.60 6.88 -30.85
CA GLY A 470 -3.98 6.42 -31.00
C GLY A 470 -4.29 5.06 -30.39
N THR A 471 -3.27 4.30 -30.01
CA THR A 471 -3.42 2.99 -29.34
C THR A 471 -3.00 3.05 -27.89
N ASP A 472 -1.86 3.69 -27.62
CA ASP A 472 -1.26 3.74 -26.30
C ASP A 472 -1.51 5.11 -25.63
N GLY A 473 -2.04 5.09 -24.41
CA GLY A 473 -1.90 6.20 -23.49
C GLY A 473 -0.49 6.24 -22.93
N VAL A 474 0.02 7.41 -22.62
CA VAL A 474 1.42 7.62 -22.27
C VAL A 474 1.55 8.33 -20.94
N VAL A 475 2.33 7.77 -20.01
CA VAL A 475 2.79 8.46 -18.81
C VAL A 475 4.27 8.80 -19.00
N LEU A 476 4.61 10.07 -18.91
CA LEU A 476 5.99 10.55 -18.85
C LEU A 476 6.38 10.81 -17.39
N ARG A 477 7.58 10.40 -17.00
CA ARG A 477 8.17 10.68 -15.69
C ARG A 477 9.59 11.17 -15.85
N LYS A 478 9.91 12.31 -15.20
CA LYS A 478 11.26 12.86 -15.13
C LYS A 478 11.40 13.78 -13.92
N ASP A 479 12.51 13.68 -13.18
CA ASP A 479 12.87 14.58 -12.08
C ASP A 479 11.74 14.76 -11.04
N GLY A 480 11.05 13.67 -10.69
CA GLY A 480 9.92 13.68 -9.75
C GLY A 480 8.61 14.26 -10.31
N ARG A 481 8.59 14.70 -11.55
CA ARG A 481 7.39 15.21 -12.24
C ARG A 481 6.82 14.14 -13.15
N SER A 482 5.50 14.18 -13.37
CA SER A 482 4.83 13.28 -14.30
C SER A 482 3.62 13.92 -14.95
N ALA A 483 3.31 13.47 -16.15
CA ALA A 483 2.07 13.78 -16.84
C ALA A 483 1.58 12.56 -17.63
N VAL A 484 0.31 12.59 -18.04
CA VAL A 484 -0.32 11.53 -18.81
C VAL A 484 -1.17 12.11 -19.92
N PHE A 485 -1.22 11.39 -21.06
CA PHE A 485 -2.27 11.50 -22.04
C PHE A 485 -2.95 10.15 -22.25
N LEU A 486 -4.27 10.17 -22.41
CA LEU A 486 -5.05 9.02 -22.82
C LEU A 486 -4.84 8.75 -24.31
N PRO A 487 -5.09 7.52 -24.81
CA PRO A 487 -4.82 7.14 -26.20
C PRO A 487 -5.46 8.06 -27.25
N GLN A 488 -6.66 8.55 -26.97
CA GLN A 488 -7.45 9.37 -27.89
C GLN A 488 -6.93 10.82 -28.03
N VAL A 489 -6.17 11.33 -27.05
CA VAL A 489 -5.78 12.75 -27.00
C VAL A 489 -4.95 13.16 -28.23
N ALA A 490 -3.95 12.38 -28.59
CA ALA A 490 -3.09 12.71 -29.71
C ALA A 490 -3.84 12.71 -31.07
N PRO A 491 -4.65 11.69 -31.40
CA PRO A 491 -5.50 11.72 -32.58
C PRO A 491 -6.50 12.89 -32.63
N GLU A 492 -7.17 13.20 -31.52
CA GLU A 492 -8.12 14.31 -31.42
C GLU A 492 -7.48 15.67 -31.69
N GLN A 493 -6.18 15.81 -31.36
CA GLN A 493 -5.40 17.02 -31.57
C GLN A 493 -4.63 17.03 -32.90
N GLY A 494 -4.60 15.89 -33.62
CA GLY A 494 -3.81 15.72 -34.84
C GLY A 494 -2.30 15.70 -34.59
N TRP A 495 -1.88 15.28 -33.38
CA TRP A 495 -0.47 15.26 -33.01
C TRP A 495 0.23 13.97 -33.43
N ASP A 496 1.44 14.14 -33.97
CA ASP A 496 2.41 13.04 -34.11
C ASP A 496 3.06 12.68 -32.77
N LEU A 497 3.97 11.70 -32.76
CA LEU A 497 4.67 11.26 -31.57
C LEU A 497 5.49 12.38 -30.91
N ASN A 498 6.24 13.15 -31.71
CA ASN A 498 7.11 14.21 -31.22
C ASN A 498 6.28 15.35 -30.60
N GLN A 499 5.21 15.74 -31.26
CA GLN A 499 4.27 16.73 -30.74
C GLN A 499 3.61 16.26 -29.45
N THR A 500 3.16 15.01 -29.41
CA THR A 500 2.56 14.39 -28.22
C THR A 500 3.52 14.43 -27.02
N LEU A 501 4.77 14.01 -27.20
CA LEU A 501 5.76 13.99 -26.12
C LEU A 501 6.20 15.39 -25.69
N THR A 502 6.23 16.33 -26.63
CA THR A 502 6.51 17.76 -26.35
C THR A 502 5.40 18.34 -25.46
N HIS A 503 4.13 18.17 -25.83
CA HIS A 503 3.01 18.64 -25.02
C HIS A 503 2.89 17.89 -23.68
N LEU A 504 3.25 16.61 -23.66
CA LEU A 504 3.28 15.82 -22.43
C LEU A 504 4.37 16.33 -21.45
N SER A 505 5.55 16.70 -21.97
CA SER A 505 6.60 17.35 -21.18
C SER A 505 6.13 18.68 -20.60
N GLN A 506 5.52 19.54 -21.42
CA GLN A 506 4.94 20.82 -20.98
C GLN A 506 3.85 20.61 -19.92
N LYS A 507 2.96 19.61 -20.10
CA LYS A 507 1.94 19.26 -19.12
C LYS A 507 2.54 18.79 -17.78
N ALA A 508 3.72 18.17 -17.80
CA ALA A 508 4.48 17.81 -16.60
C ALA A 508 5.19 19.02 -15.95
N GLY A 509 5.10 20.21 -16.52
CA GLY A 509 5.83 21.40 -16.10
C GLY A 509 7.33 21.31 -16.40
N LEU A 510 7.70 20.56 -17.44
CA LEU A 510 9.08 20.36 -17.91
C LEU A 510 9.32 21.15 -19.21
N PRO A 511 10.58 21.38 -19.60
CA PRO A 511 10.92 21.90 -20.92
C PRO A 511 10.33 21.06 -22.05
N PRO A 512 10.00 21.65 -23.22
CA PRO A 512 9.34 20.95 -24.32
C PRO A 512 10.08 19.72 -24.85
N ASP A 513 11.41 19.71 -24.74
CA ASP A 513 12.31 18.65 -25.19
C ASP A 513 12.77 17.70 -24.07
N ALA A 514 12.24 17.84 -22.86
CA ALA A 514 12.63 17.06 -21.70
C ALA A 514 12.45 15.54 -21.87
N TRP A 515 11.54 15.14 -22.78
CA TRP A 515 11.28 13.74 -23.12
C TRP A 515 12.45 13.05 -23.85
N LYS A 516 13.36 13.79 -24.49
CA LYS A 516 14.46 13.24 -25.31
C LYS A 516 15.56 12.56 -24.50
N GLN A 517 15.79 13.02 -23.27
CA GLN A 517 16.87 12.50 -22.42
C GLN A 517 16.43 12.36 -20.97
N GLY A 518 16.73 11.20 -20.32
CA GLY A 518 16.50 10.99 -18.90
C GLY A 518 15.02 10.90 -18.47
N ALA A 519 14.09 10.87 -19.42
CA ALA A 519 12.68 10.57 -19.14
C ALA A 519 12.44 9.06 -19.19
N SER A 520 11.52 8.58 -18.37
CA SER A 520 10.96 7.23 -18.44
C SER A 520 9.51 7.28 -18.85
N PHE A 521 9.08 6.25 -19.57
CA PHE A 521 7.73 6.17 -20.12
C PHE A 521 7.03 4.89 -19.68
N LEU A 522 5.73 5.02 -19.41
CA LEU A 522 4.83 3.89 -19.28
C LEU A 522 3.74 4.04 -20.33
N VAL A 523 3.29 2.92 -20.89
CA VAL A 523 2.16 2.90 -21.83
C VAL A 523 1.03 2.04 -21.28
N PHE A 524 -0.19 2.41 -21.64
CA PHE A 524 -1.41 1.67 -21.30
C PHE A 524 -2.42 1.81 -22.43
N GLN A 525 -3.41 0.92 -22.46
CA GLN A 525 -4.53 0.99 -23.39
C GLN A 525 -5.82 1.30 -22.64
N ALA A 526 -6.81 1.81 -23.33
CA ALA A 526 -8.12 2.08 -22.79
C ALA A 526 -9.18 1.33 -23.59
N ASP A 527 -10.08 0.67 -22.86
CA ASP A 527 -11.33 0.16 -23.39
C ASP A 527 -12.39 1.22 -23.10
N VAL A 528 -12.80 1.97 -24.14
CA VAL A 528 -13.72 3.12 -24.02
C VAL A 528 -15.11 2.68 -24.44
N PHE A 529 -16.12 2.96 -23.62
CA PHE A 529 -17.52 2.62 -23.89
C PHE A 529 -18.45 3.61 -23.18
N GLY A 530 -19.62 3.84 -23.78
CA GLY A 530 -20.58 4.83 -23.31
C GLY A 530 -22.04 4.38 -23.45
N GLU A 531 -22.95 5.10 -22.80
CA GLU A 531 -24.38 4.79 -22.79
C GLU A 531 -25.05 4.93 -24.17
N ASN A 532 -24.45 5.70 -25.09
CA ASN A 532 -25.02 6.00 -26.42
C ASN A 532 -24.30 5.25 -27.56
N GLU A 533 -23.38 4.35 -27.27
CA GLU A 533 -22.78 3.48 -28.29
C GLU A 533 -23.77 2.35 -28.65
N LYS A 534 -24.27 2.39 -29.93
CA LYS A 534 -25.12 1.33 -30.52
C LYS A 534 -24.23 0.27 -31.18
#